data_8fcb69d90e95e9d283e6aa4036501c54
#
_entry.id   8fcb69d90e95e9d283e6aa4036501c54
#
_cell.length_a   1.000
_cell.length_b   1.000
_cell.length_c   1.000
_cell.angle_alpha   90.00
_cell.angle_beta   90.00
_cell.angle_gamma   90.00
#
_symmetry.space_group_name_H-M   'P 1'
#
loop_
_entity.id
_entity.type
_entity.pdbx_description
1 polymer ?
#
loop_
_entity_poly.entity_id
_entity_poly.type
_entity_poly.pdbx_seq_one_letter_code
_entity_poly.pdbx_strand_id
1 'polypeptide(L)'
;LFLGSPVNPSIFARRQTEEYVKENPKIQGIIESIFLSAIDRVTKDGSIQTISRLYVQLDADAGEIQIFDEPDHLLKKKVIFDWADPRNKGAVFLQRKLAMIRSAIARVAAKGVFNHPKCSKPFFISLVDDEFKESEVLFGQKELSEKEEGRLMRGLEKELDDFYRKLFPDME
;
A
#
# COMPACT_ATOMS: atom_id res chain seq x y z
N LEU A 1 -28.11 -11.09 -26.45
CA LEU A 1 -28.63 -10.04 -25.86
C LEU A 1 -28.33 -9.86 -24.42
N PHE A 2 -27.57 -8.91 -24.19
CA PHE A 2 -27.17 -8.70 -22.90
C PHE A 2 -28.15 -7.86 -22.16
N LEU A 3 -28.94 -8.53 -21.47
CA LEU A 3 -29.88 -7.88 -20.69
C LEU A 3 -29.47 -7.87 -19.27
N GLY A 4 -28.25 -8.25 -19.06
CA GLY A 4 -27.79 -8.34 -17.75
C GLY A 4 -27.88 -7.04 -17.02
N SER A 5 -27.89 -7.10 -15.75
CA SER A 5 -27.72 -5.94 -14.93
C SER A 5 -26.47 -5.20 -15.38
N PRO A 6 -26.49 -3.88 -15.42
CA PRO A 6 -25.35 -3.11 -15.80
C PRO A 6 -24.19 -3.46 -14.87
N VAL A 7 -23.08 -3.89 -15.45
CA VAL A 7 -21.88 -4.15 -14.70
C VAL A 7 -21.38 -2.80 -14.20
N ASN A 8 -21.19 -2.68 -12.90
CA ASN A 8 -20.63 -1.48 -12.33
C ASN A 8 -19.20 -1.31 -12.86
N PRO A 9 -18.90 -0.20 -13.60
CA PRO A 9 -17.57 -0.01 -14.16
C PRO A 9 -16.45 -0.06 -13.12
N SER A 10 -16.73 0.34 -11.88
CA SER A 10 -15.76 0.29 -10.78
C SER A 10 -15.37 -1.14 -10.42
N ILE A 11 -16.35 -2.05 -10.44
CA ILE A 11 -16.11 -3.46 -10.14
C ILE A 11 -15.30 -4.11 -11.25
N PHE A 12 -15.61 -3.79 -12.51
CA PHE A 12 -14.89 -4.31 -13.66
C PHE A 12 -13.42 -3.85 -13.66
N ALA A 13 -13.19 -2.56 -13.41
CA ALA A 13 -11.84 -2.03 -13.32
C ALA A 13 -11.05 -2.66 -12.18
N ARG A 14 -11.70 -2.89 -11.03
CA ARG A 14 -11.07 -3.54 -9.87
C ARG A 14 -10.63 -4.96 -10.21
N ARG A 15 -11.45 -5.74 -10.92
CA ARG A 15 -11.08 -7.09 -11.34
C ARG A 15 -9.89 -7.08 -12.28
N GLN A 16 -9.85 -6.16 -13.22
CA GLN A 16 -8.72 -6.04 -14.14
C GLN A 16 -7.42 -5.70 -13.42
N THR A 17 -7.47 -4.81 -12.42
CA THR A 17 -6.28 -4.47 -11.64
C THR A 17 -5.82 -5.64 -10.76
N GLU A 18 -6.75 -6.38 -10.17
CA GLU A 18 -6.43 -7.57 -9.39
C GLU A 18 -5.77 -8.65 -10.25
N GLU A 19 -6.29 -8.89 -11.46
CA GLU A 19 -5.68 -9.83 -12.41
C GLU A 19 -4.28 -9.38 -12.81
N TYR A 20 -4.09 -8.08 -13.08
CA TYR A 20 -2.79 -7.54 -13.42
C TYR A 20 -1.76 -7.79 -12.31
N VAL A 21 -2.14 -7.58 -11.05
CA VAL A 21 -1.27 -7.83 -9.90
C VAL A 21 -0.91 -9.30 -9.81
N LYS A 22 -1.86 -10.22 -10.02
CA LYS A 22 -1.61 -11.66 -10.01
C LYS A 22 -0.66 -12.12 -11.11
N GLU A 23 -0.75 -11.50 -12.29
CA GLU A 23 0.05 -11.86 -13.45
C GLU A 23 1.49 -11.32 -13.39
N ASN A 24 1.78 -10.43 -12.44
CA ASN A 24 3.08 -9.76 -12.34
C ASN A 24 3.73 -9.91 -10.97
N PRO A 25 3.90 -11.15 -10.46
CA PRO A 25 4.47 -11.35 -9.11
C PRO A 25 5.92 -10.88 -9.01
N LYS A 26 6.66 -10.91 -10.11
CA LYS A 26 8.05 -10.45 -10.13
C LYS A 26 8.14 -8.94 -9.89
N ILE A 27 7.29 -8.16 -10.57
CA ILE A 27 7.24 -6.71 -10.42
C ILE A 27 6.80 -6.37 -8.99
N GLN A 28 5.81 -7.07 -8.48
CA GLN A 28 5.34 -6.87 -7.11
C GLN A 28 6.46 -7.12 -6.10
N GLY A 29 7.23 -8.18 -6.28
CA GLY A 29 8.39 -8.48 -5.43
C GLY A 29 9.45 -7.38 -5.48
N ILE A 30 9.68 -6.80 -6.67
CA ILE A 30 10.60 -5.68 -6.82
C ILE A 30 10.11 -4.47 -6.01
N ILE A 31 8.83 -4.14 -6.10
CA ILE A 31 8.24 -3.01 -5.36
C ILE A 31 8.35 -3.25 -3.85
N GLU A 32 8.04 -4.46 -3.38
CA GLU A 32 8.22 -4.81 -1.96
C GLU A 32 9.66 -4.57 -1.51
N SER A 33 10.63 -5.01 -2.32
CA SER A 33 12.05 -4.85 -2.00
C SER A 33 12.47 -3.38 -1.93
N ILE A 34 11.85 -2.52 -2.75
CA ILE A 34 12.11 -1.08 -2.73
C ILE A 34 11.70 -0.49 -1.38
N PHE A 35 10.50 -0.83 -0.89
CA PHE A 35 10.02 -0.35 0.41
C PHE A 35 10.83 -0.91 1.56
N LEU A 36 11.19 -2.19 1.51
CA LEU A 36 12.06 -2.80 2.52
C LEU A 36 13.41 -2.09 2.58
N SER A 37 14.00 -1.79 1.43
CA SER A 37 15.29 -1.07 1.36
C SER A 37 15.17 0.34 1.91
N ALA A 38 14.07 1.03 1.61
CA ALA A 38 13.84 2.39 2.10
C ALA A 38 13.74 2.40 3.63
N ILE A 39 12.98 1.50 4.20
CA ILE A 39 12.83 1.39 5.66
C ILE A 39 14.15 0.94 6.31
N ASP A 40 14.86 0.02 5.70
CA ASP A 40 16.18 -0.41 6.18
C ASP A 40 17.13 0.78 6.29
N ARG A 41 17.14 1.65 5.28
CA ARG A 41 17.94 2.86 5.31
C ARG A 41 17.53 3.80 6.44
N VAL A 42 16.23 3.98 6.66
CA VAL A 42 15.73 4.80 7.76
C VAL A 42 16.18 4.24 9.12
N THR A 43 16.09 2.93 9.29
CA THR A 43 16.41 2.30 10.57
C THR A 43 17.90 2.29 10.88
N LYS A 44 18.75 2.27 9.84
CA LYS A 44 20.21 2.25 9.99
C LYS A 44 20.85 3.62 10.02
N ASP A 45 20.18 4.64 9.51
CA ASP A 45 20.73 5.99 9.47
C ASP A 45 20.55 6.68 10.83
N GLY A 46 21.65 6.88 11.53
CA GLY A 46 21.63 7.52 12.84
C GLY A 46 21.21 8.99 12.82
N SER A 47 21.27 9.66 11.66
CA SER A 47 20.84 11.04 11.52
C SER A 47 19.30 11.17 11.42
N ILE A 48 18.62 10.07 11.07
CA ILE A 48 17.16 10.03 11.02
C ILE A 48 16.65 9.54 12.38
N GLN A 49 15.87 10.38 13.08
CA GLN A 49 15.31 10.01 14.38
C GLN A 49 14.00 9.26 14.24
N THR A 50 13.01 9.89 13.63
CA THR A 50 11.72 9.28 13.37
C THR A 50 11.14 9.81 12.07
N ILE A 51 10.31 9.00 11.41
CA ILE A 51 9.53 9.43 10.24
C ILE A 51 8.06 9.11 10.49
N SER A 52 7.19 9.97 10.03
CA SER A 52 5.73 9.75 10.07
C SER A 52 5.14 9.63 8.68
N ARG A 53 5.95 9.83 7.64
CA ARG A 53 5.46 9.81 6.27
C ARG A 53 6.56 9.40 5.30
N LEU A 54 6.16 8.61 4.31
CA LEU A 54 6.97 8.34 3.13
C LEU A 54 6.27 8.91 1.91
N TYR A 55 7.04 9.36 0.95
CA TYR A 55 6.54 9.91 -0.31
C TYR A 55 7.01 9.05 -1.46
N VAL A 56 6.07 8.68 -2.33
CA VAL A 56 6.35 7.91 -3.54
C VAL A 56 6.18 8.83 -4.73
N GLN A 57 7.21 8.92 -5.56
CA GLN A 57 7.17 9.66 -6.81
C GLN A 57 7.42 8.72 -7.96
N LEU A 58 6.60 8.82 -9.00
CA LEU A 58 6.73 8.00 -10.20
C LEU A 58 7.19 8.87 -11.37
N ASP A 59 8.26 8.43 -12.04
CA ASP A 59 8.68 9.02 -13.30
C ASP A 59 8.14 8.13 -14.42
N ALA A 60 7.09 8.58 -15.09
CA ALA A 60 6.42 7.80 -16.13
C ALA A 60 7.32 7.52 -17.34
N ASP A 61 8.19 8.47 -17.69
CA ASP A 61 9.05 8.33 -18.86
C ASP A 61 10.18 7.32 -18.61
N ALA A 62 10.78 7.38 -17.44
CA ALA A 62 11.85 6.47 -17.07
C ALA A 62 11.35 5.14 -16.48
N GLY A 63 10.08 5.06 -16.10
CA GLY A 63 9.54 3.90 -15.40
C GLY A 63 10.13 3.74 -14.00
N GLU A 64 10.47 4.84 -13.36
CA GLU A 64 11.18 4.83 -12.09
C GLU A 64 10.27 5.10 -10.91
N ILE A 65 10.48 4.35 -9.83
CA ILE A 65 9.87 4.60 -8.54
C ILE A 65 10.93 5.23 -7.63
N GLN A 66 10.57 6.32 -6.97
CA GLN A 66 11.41 7.00 -6.02
C GLN A 66 10.69 7.11 -4.68
N ILE A 67 11.39 6.83 -3.58
CA ILE A 67 10.83 6.91 -2.23
C ILE A 67 11.64 7.89 -1.41
N PHE A 68 10.94 8.85 -0.82
CA PHE A 68 11.51 9.93 -0.01
C PHE A 68 10.93 9.93 1.39
N ASP A 69 11.69 10.36 2.37
CA ASP A 69 11.15 10.70 3.71
C ASP A 69 10.89 12.19 3.83
N GLU A 70 11.60 13.01 3.06
CA GLU A 70 11.44 14.47 2.96
C GLU A 70 11.65 14.88 1.51
N PRO A 71 11.17 16.08 1.08
CA PRO A 71 11.25 16.49 -0.33
C PRO A 71 12.62 16.36 -0.99
N ASP A 72 13.68 16.66 -0.27
CA ASP A 72 15.03 16.64 -0.83
C ASP A 72 15.85 15.43 -0.37
N HIS A 73 15.22 14.45 0.28
CA HIS A 73 15.94 13.30 0.81
C HIS A 73 15.41 12.00 0.22
N LEU A 74 16.10 11.54 -0.82
CA LEU A 74 15.77 10.28 -1.49
C LEU A 74 16.30 9.09 -0.69
N LEU A 75 15.42 8.17 -0.35
CA LEU A 75 15.77 6.94 0.35
C LEU A 75 16.10 5.80 -0.60
N LYS A 76 15.33 5.65 -1.66
CA LYS A 76 15.52 4.57 -2.63
C LYS A 76 14.88 4.95 -3.96
N LYS A 77 15.53 4.53 -5.06
CA LYS A 77 14.94 4.61 -6.39
C LYS A 77 15.23 3.32 -7.16
N LYS A 78 14.33 2.95 -8.05
CA LYS A 78 14.46 1.76 -8.88
C LYS A 78 13.71 1.94 -10.19
N VAL A 79 14.32 1.54 -11.29
CA VAL A 79 13.66 1.48 -12.59
C VAL A 79 12.99 0.12 -12.74
N ILE A 80 11.72 0.13 -13.15
CA ILE A 80 10.99 -1.06 -13.56
C ILE A 80 10.86 -0.98 -15.08
N PHE A 81 11.59 -1.83 -15.78
CA PHE A 81 11.73 -1.73 -17.23
C PHE A 81 10.40 -1.81 -17.97
N ASP A 82 9.49 -2.67 -17.52
CA ASP A 82 8.16 -2.78 -18.13
C ASP A 82 7.38 -1.48 -18.06
N TRP A 83 7.62 -0.67 -17.03
CA TRP A 83 6.93 0.60 -16.84
C TRP A 83 7.51 1.73 -17.71
N ALA A 84 8.72 1.56 -18.21
CA ALA A 84 9.34 2.51 -19.13
C ALA A 84 8.85 2.32 -20.56
N ASP A 85 8.24 1.19 -20.88
CA ASP A 85 7.74 0.90 -22.22
C ASP A 85 6.67 1.93 -22.63
N PRO A 86 6.83 2.61 -23.79
CA PRO A 86 5.84 3.57 -24.26
C PRO A 86 4.43 3.03 -24.40
N ARG A 87 4.27 1.71 -24.60
CA ARG A 87 2.97 1.06 -24.68
C ARG A 87 2.26 0.98 -23.32
N ASN A 88 3.02 1.05 -22.24
CA ASN A 88 2.54 0.90 -20.87
C ASN A 88 2.34 2.27 -20.20
N LYS A 89 1.64 3.16 -20.90
CA LYS A 89 1.36 4.51 -20.42
C LYS A 89 -0.13 4.80 -20.49
N GLY A 90 -0.54 5.91 -19.89
CA GLY A 90 -1.93 6.32 -19.87
C GLY A 90 -2.60 6.06 -18.51
N ALA A 91 -3.82 6.57 -18.38
CA ALA A 91 -4.55 6.54 -17.11
C ALA A 91 -4.86 5.13 -16.60
N VAL A 92 -5.23 4.22 -17.50
CA VAL A 92 -5.55 2.83 -17.12
C VAL A 92 -4.31 2.13 -16.58
N PHE A 93 -3.18 2.32 -17.25
CA PHE A 93 -1.94 1.68 -16.81
C PHE A 93 -1.43 2.29 -15.50
N LEU A 94 -1.63 3.58 -15.31
CA LEU A 94 -1.30 4.23 -14.04
C LEU A 94 -2.08 3.62 -12.88
N GLN A 95 -3.38 3.35 -13.07
CA GLN A 95 -4.18 2.70 -12.04
C GLN A 95 -3.67 1.30 -11.71
N ARG A 96 -3.20 0.55 -12.70
CA ARG A 96 -2.60 -0.77 -12.49
C ARG A 96 -1.29 -0.67 -11.71
N LYS A 97 -0.44 0.31 -12.04
CA LYS A 97 0.80 0.57 -11.28
C LYS A 97 0.49 0.88 -9.83
N LEU A 98 -0.48 1.77 -9.58
CA LEU A 98 -0.87 2.14 -8.22
C LEU A 98 -1.44 0.96 -7.44
N ALA A 99 -2.24 0.11 -8.09
CA ALA A 99 -2.76 -1.11 -7.46
C ALA A 99 -1.63 -2.04 -7.03
N MET A 100 -0.61 -2.20 -7.86
CA MET A 100 0.57 -3.01 -7.52
C MET A 100 1.35 -2.41 -6.35
N ILE A 101 1.52 -1.10 -6.36
CA ILE A 101 2.22 -0.40 -5.28
C ILE A 101 1.45 -0.58 -3.96
N ARG A 102 0.14 -0.37 -3.96
CA ARG A 102 -0.69 -0.57 -2.77
C ARG A 102 -0.62 -2.01 -2.25
N SER A 103 -0.70 -2.97 -3.16
CA SER A 103 -0.60 -4.39 -2.80
C SER A 103 0.76 -4.71 -2.17
N ALA A 104 1.83 -4.19 -2.74
CA ALA A 104 3.18 -4.38 -2.20
C ALA A 104 3.33 -3.74 -0.82
N ILE A 105 2.82 -2.52 -0.65
CA ILE A 105 2.84 -1.83 0.65
C ILE A 105 2.06 -2.63 1.69
N ALA A 106 0.89 -3.14 1.34
CA ALA A 106 0.07 -3.95 2.25
C ALA A 106 0.80 -5.21 2.70
N ARG A 107 1.52 -5.87 1.80
CA ARG A 107 2.32 -7.05 2.13
C ARG A 107 3.49 -6.73 3.04
N VAL A 108 4.17 -5.62 2.78
CA VAL A 108 5.27 -5.14 3.65
C VAL A 108 4.72 -4.79 5.03
N ALA A 109 3.58 -4.10 5.08
CA ALA A 109 2.92 -3.75 6.33
C ALA A 109 2.52 -4.99 7.14
N ALA A 110 2.04 -6.04 6.48
CA ALA A 110 1.66 -7.30 7.12
C ALA A 110 2.84 -8.00 7.79
N LYS A 111 4.07 -7.72 7.32
CA LYS A 111 5.29 -8.25 7.94
C LYS A 111 5.72 -7.45 9.17
N GLY A 112 4.99 -6.39 9.53
CA GLY A 112 5.30 -5.54 10.68
C GLY A 112 6.43 -4.54 10.46
N VAL A 113 6.85 -4.32 9.23
CA VAL A 113 7.99 -3.45 8.90
C VAL A 113 7.75 -2.01 9.34
N PHE A 114 6.50 -1.52 9.21
CA PHE A 114 6.15 -0.15 9.60
C PHE A 114 5.85 0.00 11.10
N ASN A 115 6.00 -1.07 11.87
CA ASN A 115 5.85 -1.02 13.33
C ASN A 115 7.17 -0.72 14.04
N HIS A 116 8.24 -0.47 13.29
CA HIS A 116 9.52 -0.08 13.84
C HIS A 116 9.40 1.23 14.64
N PRO A 117 10.12 1.37 15.77
CA PRO A 117 10.07 2.60 16.58
C PRO A 117 10.37 3.89 15.83
N LYS A 118 11.15 3.83 14.76
CA LYS A 118 11.43 4.99 13.92
C LYS A 118 10.25 5.38 13.02
N CYS A 119 9.25 4.51 12.86
CA CYS A 119 8.01 4.83 12.14
C CYS A 119 6.98 5.32 13.15
N SER A 120 6.89 6.63 13.30
CA SER A 120 6.00 7.29 14.24
C SER A 120 4.54 7.22 13.76
N LYS A 121 3.60 6.92 14.66
CA LYS A 121 2.17 6.90 14.34
C LYS A 121 1.54 8.27 14.64
N PRO A 122 0.60 8.73 13.83
CA PRO A 122 0.08 8.10 12.60
C PRO A 122 1.14 8.10 11.48
N PHE A 123 1.19 7.01 10.72
CA PHE A 123 2.16 6.82 9.64
C PHE A 123 1.43 6.72 8.30
N PHE A 124 1.90 7.47 7.30
CA PHE A 124 1.27 7.52 5.99
C PHE A 124 2.30 7.35 4.87
N ILE A 125 1.86 6.77 3.76
CA ILE A 125 2.61 6.73 2.52
C ILE A 125 1.76 7.39 1.45
N SER A 126 2.27 8.44 0.83
CA SER A 126 1.54 9.25 -0.13
C SER A 126 2.22 9.29 -1.48
N LEU A 127 1.41 9.33 -2.55
CA LEU A 127 1.89 9.57 -3.89
C LEU A 127 2.03 11.08 -4.10
N VAL A 128 3.18 11.51 -4.63
CA VAL A 128 3.43 12.92 -4.94
C VAL A 128 3.74 13.08 -6.42
N ASP A 129 3.46 14.29 -6.94
CA ASP A 129 3.79 14.65 -8.30
C ASP A 129 5.21 15.21 -8.41
N ASP A 130 5.59 15.69 -9.59
CA ASP A 130 6.93 16.23 -9.86
C ASP A 130 7.27 17.46 -9.03
N GLU A 131 6.25 18.19 -8.57
CA GLU A 131 6.42 19.36 -7.70
C GLU A 131 6.37 18.98 -6.22
N PHE A 132 6.36 17.70 -5.93
CA PHE A 132 6.25 17.13 -4.57
C PHE A 132 4.92 17.44 -3.90
N LYS A 133 3.88 17.61 -4.69
CA LYS A 133 2.53 17.85 -4.21
C LYS A 133 1.80 16.53 -4.06
N GLU A 134 1.21 16.32 -2.89
CA GLU A 134 0.49 15.09 -2.57
C GLU A 134 -0.76 14.96 -3.44
N SER A 135 -0.87 13.84 -4.16
CA SER A 135 -2.02 13.55 -5.01
C SER A 135 -2.93 12.47 -4.44
N GLU A 136 -2.39 11.50 -3.71
CA GLU A 136 -3.16 10.38 -3.20
C GLU A 136 -2.46 9.73 -2.01
N VAL A 137 -3.23 9.26 -1.03
CA VAL A 137 -2.70 8.47 0.07
C VAL A 137 -2.73 7.00 -0.32
N LEU A 138 -1.58 6.34 -0.31
CA LEU A 138 -1.45 4.93 -0.68
C LEU A 138 -1.60 3.99 0.51
N PHE A 139 -1.24 4.46 1.69
CA PHE A 139 -1.29 3.66 2.92
C PHE A 139 -1.40 4.59 4.13
N GLY A 140 -2.16 4.16 5.13
CA GLY A 140 -2.26 4.91 6.37
C GLY A 140 -2.41 3.97 7.55
N GLN A 141 -1.67 4.25 8.62
CA GLN A 141 -1.76 3.51 9.88
C GLN A 141 -1.83 4.53 11.01
N LYS A 142 -2.99 4.59 11.65
CA LYS A 142 -3.23 5.54 12.73
C LYS A 142 -2.86 4.92 14.07
N GLU A 143 -2.41 5.76 15.01
CA GLU A 143 -2.28 5.37 16.38
C GLU A 143 -3.67 5.26 17.00
N LEU A 144 -3.98 4.09 17.58
CA LEU A 144 -5.25 3.90 18.26
C LEU A 144 -5.09 4.31 19.73
N SER A 145 -6.08 5.08 20.24
CA SER A 145 -6.13 5.36 21.66
C SER A 145 -6.48 4.07 22.42
N GLU A 146 -6.12 3.96 23.68
CA GLU A 146 -6.47 2.81 24.52
C GLU A 146 -7.96 2.51 24.47
N LYS A 147 -8.77 3.56 24.45
CA LYS A 147 -10.22 3.44 24.37
C LYS A 147 -10.68 2.84 23.04
N GLU A 148 -10.06 3.25 21.94
CA GLU A 148 -10.36 2.72 20.61
C GLU A 148 -9.92 1.25 20.48
N GLU A 149 -8.74 0.93 20.99
CA GLU A 149 -8.26 -0.45 21.03
C GLU A 149 -9.21 -1.34 21.84
N GLY A 150 -9.65 -0.86 22.99
CA GLY A 150 -10.59 -1.58 23.83
C GLY A 150 -11.92 -1.85 23.12
N ARG A 151 -12.42 -0.89 22.34
CA ARG A 151 -13.62 -1.06 21.56
C ARG A 151 -13.46 -2.08 20.45
N LEU A 152 -12.32 -2.05 19.75
CA LEU A 152 -12.02 -3.01 18.70
C LEU A 152 -11.92 -4.43 19.25
N MET A 153 -11.23 -4.60 20.37
CA MET A 153 -11.07 -5.90 20.99
C MET A 153 -12.40 -6.46 21.47
N ARG A 154 -13.25 -5.64 22.08
CA ARG A 154 -14.58 -6.07 22.53
C ARG A 154 -15.49 -6.43 21.37
N GLY A 155 -15.44 -5.65 20.27
CA GLY A 155 -16.19 -5.95 19.07
C GLY A 155 -15.77 -7.27 18.44
N LEU A 156 -14.47 -7.52 18.42
CA LEU A 156 -13.92 -8.75 17.89
C LEU A 156 -14.34 -9.97 18.72
N GLU A 157 -14.28 -9.88 20.04
CA GLU A 157 -14.70 -10.94 20.93
C GLU A 157 -16.18 -11.29 20.72
N LYS A 158 -17.02 -10.27 20.59
CA LYS A 158 -18.45 -10.48 20.33
C LYS A 158 -18.70 -11.15 19.00
N GLU A 159 -18.00 -10.74 17.95
CA GLU A 159 -18.12 -11.33 16.63
C GLU A 159 -17.68 -12.81 16.65
N LEU A 160 -16.62 -13.11 17.36
CA LEU A 160 -16.14 -14.49 17.51
C LEU A 160 -17.16 -15.35 18.26
N ASP A 161 -17.77 -14.83 19.34
CA ASP A 161 -18.80 -15.54 20.09
C ASP A 161 -20.03 -15.84 19.21
N ASP A 162 -20.48 -14.85 18.47
CA ASP A 162 -21.62 -15.00 17.55
C ASP A 162 -21.31 -16.01 16.46
N PHE A 163 -20.09 -16.02 15.96
CA PHE A 163 -19.62 -16.98 14.96
C PHE A 163 -19.64 -18.41 15.50
N TYR A 164 -19.13 -18.62 16.73
CA TYR A 164 -19.14 -19.93 17.37
C TYR A 164 -20.56 -20.43 17.62
N ARG A 165 -21.47 -19.56 18.04
CA ARG A 165 -22.86 -19.93 18.26
C ARG A 165 -23.56 -20.38 16.99
N LYS A 166 -23.21 -19.75 15.84
CA LYS A 166 -23.76 -20.16 14.55
C LYS A 166 -23.22 -21.51 14.10
N LEU A 167 -21.94 -21.78 14.35
CA LEU A 167 -21.32 -23.04 13.95
C LEU A 167 -21.72 -24.20 14.84
N PHE A 168 -21.94 -23.96 16.12
CA PHE A 168 -22.18 -25.00 17.11
C PHE A 168 -23.43 -24.66 17.95
N PRO A 169 -24.62 -24.65 17.32
CA PRO A 169 -25.84 -24.23 18.04
C PRO A 169 -26.23 -25.16 19.17
N ASP A 170 -25.73 -26.41 19.19
CA ASP A 170 -26.02 -27.39 20.22
C ASP A 170 -25.02 -27.35 21.37
N MET A 171 -24.05 -26.46 21.31
CA MET A 171 -23.06 -26.32 22.38
C MET A 171 -23.48 -25.20 23.33
N GLU A 172 -24.26 -25.55 24.28
CA GLU A 172 -24.57 -24.66 25.39
C GLU A 172 -23.96 -25.16 26.68
#